data_36aeaac39432fdf026183ede40e5cc75
#
_entry.id   36aeaac39432fdf026183ede40e5cc75
#
_cell.length_a   1.000
_cell.length_b   1.000
_cell.length_c   1.000
_cell.angle_alpha   90.00
_cell.angle_beta   90.00
_cell.angle_gamma   90.00
#
_symmetry.space_group_name_H-M   'P 1'
#
loop_
_entity.id
_entity.type
_entity.pdbx_description
1 polymer ?
#
loop_
_entity_poly.entity_id
_entity_poly.type
_entity_poly.pdbx_seq_one_letter_code
_entity_poly.pdbx_strand_id
1 'polypeptide(L)'
;MHDLGRWRLHSLEGEQAGLNDDLKAVFEILDSDEVANGVHAGLVARRIRALQLRLDQLAPEQESARRAVLTQGTRAKLAEQAIEAATLGYRRLNERKELAEIIERALARGASST
;
A
#
# COMPACT_ATOMS: atom_id res chain seq x y z
N MET A 1 7.04 7.80 -0.33
CA MET A 1 6.28 7.32 -1.49
C MET A 1 5.29 6.20 -1.17
N HIS A 2 5.63 5.30 -0.24
CA HIS A 2 4.72 4.26 0.24
C HIS A 2 3.45 4.83 0.88
N ASP A 3 3.57 5.96 1.57
CA ASP A 3 2.45 6.63 2.23
C ASP A 3 1.45 7.29 1.26
N LEU A 4 1.91 7.74 0.08
CA LEU A 4 1.05 8.30 -0.96
C LEU A 4 0.10 7.26 -1.55
N GLY A 5 0.57 6.03 -1.78
CA GLY A 5 -0.25 4.94 -2.27
C GLY A 5 -1.35 4.55 -1.29
N ARG A 6 -1.00 4.42 -0.02
CA ARG A 6 -1.96 4.14 1.06
C ARG A 6 -2.96 5.27 1.23
N TRP A 7 -2.50 6.51 1.17
CA TRP A 7 -3.36 7.68 1.26
C TRP A 7 -4.38 7.69 0.11
N ARG A 8 -3.94 7.40 -1.11
CA ARG A 8 -4.82 7.33 -2.28
C ARG A 8 -5.88 6.24 -2.11
N LEU A 9 -5.47 5.04 -1.69
CA LEU A 9 -6.40 3.94 -1.45
C LEU A 9 -7.41 4.32 -0.36
N HIS A 10 -6.95 4.88 0.74
CA HIS A 10 -7.82 5.32 1.84
C HIS A 10 -8.80 6.42 1.40
N SER A 11 -8.34 7.36 0.58
CA SER A 11 -9.16 8.41 0.00
C SER A 11 -10.26 7.83 -0.90
N LEU A 12 -9.93 6.87 -1.75
CA LEU A 12 -10.90 6.19 -2.62
C LEU A 12 -11.93 5.38 -1.81
N GLU A 13 -11.51 4.72 -0.76
CA GLU A 13 -12.39 3.99 0.16
C GLU A 13 -13.34 4.94 0.90
N GLY A 14 -12.84 6.11 1.32
CA GLY A 14 -13.65 7.16 1.92
C GLY A 14 -14.69 7.74 0.96
N GLU A 15 -14.30 7.95 -0.30
CA GLU A 15 -15.22 8.38 -1.36
C GLU A 15 -16.31 7.33 -1.59
N GLN A 16 -15.95 6.06 -1.64
CA GLN A 16 -16.92 4.96 -1.79
C GLN A 16 -17.93 4.94 -0.64
N ALA A 17 -17.46 5.07 0.60
CA ALA A 17 -18.34 5.08 1.77
C ALA A 17 -19.30 6.28 1.71
N GLY A 18 -18.81 7.46 1.34
CA GLY A 18 -19.63 8.66 1.17
C GLY A 18 -20.69 8.49 0.08
N LEU A 19 -20.32 7.92 -1.06
CA LEU A 19 -21.25 7.65 -2.15
C LEU A 19 -22.33 6.62 -1.78
N ASN A 20 -21.96 5.58 -1.04
CA ASN A 20 -22.91 4.60 -0.52
C ASN A 20 -23.89 5.22 0.45
N ASP A 21 -23.43 6.12 1.33
CA ASP A 21 -24.28 6.84 2.26
C ASP A 21 -25.24 7.79 1.51
N ASP A 22 -24.76 8.50 0.49
CA ASP A 22 -25.55 9.36 -0.37
C ASP A 22 -26.63 8.56 -1.12
N LEU A 23 -26.25 7.42 -1.65
CA LEU A 23 -27.17 6.52 -2.35
C LEU A 23 -28.27 6.02 -1.43
N LYS A 24 -27.90 5.62 -0.22
CA LYS A 24 -28.84 5.20 0.83
C LYS A 24 -29.84 6.32 1.18
N ALA A 25 -29.32 7.54 1.37
CA ALA A 25 -30.15 8.70 1.64
C ALA A 25 -31.14 9.00 0.52
N VAL A 26 -30.70 8.85 -0.75
CA VAL A 26 -31.57 9.05 -1.91
C VAL A 26 -32.65 7.97 -1.98
N PHE A 27 -32.33 6.72 -1.68
CA PHE A 27 -33.34 5.64 -1.61
C PHE A 27 -34.37 5.88 -0.51
N GLU A 28 -33.94 6.42 0.65
CA GLU A 28 -34.85 6.79 1.72
C GLU A 28 -35.82 7.89 1.28
N ILE A 29 -35.37 8.86 0.48
CA ILE A 29 -36.22 9.89 -0.11
C ILE A 29 -37.25 9.26 -1.08
N LEU A 30 -36.83 8.29 -1.89
CA LEU A 30 -37.73 7.58 -2.80
C LEU A 30 -38.85 6.84 -2.07
N ASP A 31 -38.58 6.30 -0.90
CA ASP A 31 -39.56 5.60 -0.09
C ASP A 31 -40.51 6.56 0.65
N SER A 32 -40.24 7.88 0.62
CA SER A 32 -41.11 8.88 1.21
C SER A 32 -42.25 9.25 0.28
N ASP A 33 -43.44 9.51 0.83
CA ASP A 33 -44.64 9.89 0.06
C ASP A 33 -44.49 11.22 -0.70
N GLU A 34 -43.50 12.04 -0.37
CA GLU A 34 -43.23 13.31 -1.02
C GLU A 34 -42.78 13.17 -2.48
N VAL A 35 -42.18 12.04 -2.85
CA VAL A 35 -41.66 11.79 -4.20
C VAL A 35 -42.74 11.25 -5.16
N ALA A 36 -43.88 10.87 -4.64
CA ALA A 36 -45.01 10.32 -5.48
C ALA A 36 -45.58 11.31 -6.49
N ASN A 37 -45.18 12.58 -6.48
CA ASN A 37 -45.70 13.64 -7.35
C ASN A 37 -44.92 13.86 -8.68
N GLY A 38 -44.15 12.90 -9.14
CA GLY A 38 -43.65 12.85 -10.53
C GLY A 38 -42.49 13.77 -10.91
N VAL A 39 -42.44 15.00 -10.43
CA VAL A 39 -41.42 15.99 -10.80
C VAL A 39 -40.07 15.70 -10.18
N HIS A 40 -40.06 15.24 -8.92
CA HIS A 40 -38.83 14.90 -8.18
C HIS A 40 -38.30 13.52 -8.55
N ALA A 41 -39.13 12.61 -9.03
CA ALA A 41 -38.72 11.25 -9.38
C ALA A 41 -37.65 11.24 -10.48
N GLY A 42 -37.74 12.12 -11.47
CA GLY A 42 -36.73 12.25 -12.54
C GLY A 42 -35.39 12.75 -12.03
N LEU A 43 -35.38 13.73 -11.11
CA LEU A 43 -34.18 14.26 -10.50
C LEU A 43 -33.50 13.22 -9.60
N VAL A 44 -34.30 12.49 -8.83
CA VAL A 44 -33.83 11.40 -7.97
C VAL A 44 -33.22 10.29 -8.80
N ALA A 45 -33.87 9.88 -9.89
CA ALA A 45 -33.35 8.86 -10.78
C ALA A 45 -32.00 9.27 -11.42
N ARG A 46 -31.86 10.55 -11.80
CA ARG A 46 -30.58 11.07 -12.32
C ARG A 46 -29.50 11.05 -11.26
N ARG A 47 -29.84 11.40 -10.04
CA ARG A 47 -28.87 11.37 -8.90
C ARG A 47 -28.41 9.94 -8.63
N ILE A 48 -29.33 8.98 -8.59
CA ILE A 48 -29.00 7.56 -8.42
C ILE A 48 -28.06 7.08 -9.53
N ARG A 49 -28.35 7.40 -10.79
CA ARG A 49 -27.48 7.01 -11.91
C ARG A 49 -26.09 7.62 -11.80
N ALA A 50 -26.00 8.90 -11.43
CA ALA A 50 -24.72 9.57 -11.26
C ALA A 50 -23.90 8.93 -10.14
N LEU A 51 -24.51 8.60 -9.00
CA LEU A 51 -23.87 7.93 -7.88
C LEU A 51 -23.41 6.51 -8.25
N GLN A 52 -24.27 5.75 -8.94
CA GLN A 52 -23.92 4.40 -9.39
C GLN A 52 -22.79 4.43 -10.41
N LEU A 53 -22.81 5.37 -11.35
CA LEU A 53 -21.74 5.53 -12.33
C LEU A 53 -20.41 5.82 -11.65
N ARG A 54 -20.40 6.70 -10.66
CA ARG A 54 -19.17 7.02 -9.93
C ARG A 54 -18.69 5.82 -9.13
N LEU A 55 -19.58 5.06 -8.49
CA LEU A 55 -19.22 3.83 -7.78
C LEU A 55 -18.61 2.80 -8.73
N ASP A 56 -19.17 2.64 -9.93
CA ASP A 56 -18.63 1.72 -10.95
C ASP A 56 -17.23 2.15 -11.41
N GLN A 57 -16.99 3.46 -11.51
CA GLN A 57 -15.66 3.99 -11.86
C GLN A 57 -14.64 3.82 -10.74
N LEU A 58 -15.09 3.86 -9.47
CA LEU A 58 -14.21 3.71 -8.32
C LEU A 58 -13.64 2.30 -8.18
N ALA A 59 -14.39 1.27 -8.54
CA ALA A 59 -13.95 -0.12 -8.39
C ALA A 59 -12.60 -0.40 -9.07
N PRO A 60 -12.38 -0.07 -10.36
CA PRO A 60 -11.08 -0.25 -10.99
C PRO A 60 -10.00 0.68 -10.44
N GLU A 61 -10.35 1.89 -10.02
CA GLU A 61 -9.40 2.81 -9.40
C GLU A 61 -8.89 2.27 -8.06
N GLN A 62 -9.78 1.72 -7.23
CA GLN A 62 -9.42 1.07 -5.97
C GLN A 62 -8.54 -0.14 -6.19
N GLU A 63 -8.87 -0.99 -7.16
CA GLU A 63 -8.09 -2.18 -7.50
C GLU A 63 -6.69 -1.78 -7.96
N SER A 64 -6.58 -0.78 -8.81
CA SER A 64 -5.28 -0.24 -9.24
C SER A 64 -4.47 0.30 -8.06
N ALA A 65 -5.11 1.04 -7.15
CA ALA A 65 -4.46 1.57 -5.95
C ALA A 65 -3.98 0.46 -5.01
N ARG A 66 -4.79 -0.59 -4.82
CA ARG A 66 -4.39 -1.76 -4.02
C ARG A 66 -3.17 -2.46 -4.60
N ARG A 67 -3.16 -2.68 -5.91
CA ARG A 67 -2.02 -3.31 -6.60
C ARG A 67 -0.76 -2.48 -6.45
N ALA A 68 -0.87 -1.15 -6.56
CA ALA A 68 0.26 -0.25 -6.38
C ALA A 68 0.82 -0.35 -4.95
N VAL A 69 -0.04 -0.38 -3.93
CA VAL A 69 0.38 -0.53 -2.52
C VAL A 69 1.08 -1.87 -2.30
N LEU A 70 0.51 -2.96 -2.82
CA LEU A 70 1.12 -4.28 -2.70
C LEU A 70 2.47 -4.37 -3.41
N THR A 71 2.57 -3.82 -4.61
CA THR A 71 3.82 -3.79 -5.37
C THR A 71 4.89 -2.99 -4.64
N GLN A 72 4.56 -1.82 -4.12
CA GLN A 72 5.48 -0.99 -3.36
C GLN A 72 5.93 -1.69 -2.07
N GLY A 73 4.99 -2.32 -1.36
CA GLY A 73 5.29 -3.10 -0.15
C GLY A 73 6.22 -4.26 -0.43
N THR A 74 5.99 -5.00 -1.52
CA THR A 74 6.84 -6.11 -1.94
C THR A 74 8.24 -5.62 -2.31
N ARG A 75 8.35 -4.54 -3.07
CA ARG A 75 9.64 -3.94 -3.45
C ARG A 75 10.42 -3.46 -2.22
N ALA A 76 9.75 -2.81 -1.27
CA ALA A 76 10.37 -2.35 -0.03
C ALA A 76 10.92 -3.54 0.76
N LYS A 77 10.15 -4.61 0.88
CA LYS A 77 10.56 -5.83 1.59
C LYS A 77 11.75 -6.51 0.92
N LEU A 78 11.76 -6.61 -0.40
CA LEU A 78 12.88 -7.16 -1.15
C LEU A 78 14.14 -6.30 -0.99
N ALA A 79 14.00 -4.98 -0.99
CA ALA A 79 15.11 -4.06 -0.76
C ALA A 79 15.70 -4.24 0.65
N GLU A 80 14.86 -4.38 1.68
CA GLU A 80 15.31 -4.67 3.04
C GLU A 80 16.07 -5.98 3.12
N GLN A 81 15.54 -7.04 2.50
CA GLN A 81 16.19 -8.34 2.46
C GLN A 81 17.55 -8.28 1.75
N ALA A 82 17.65 -7.52 0.67
CA ALA A 82 18.90 -7.33 -0.06
C ALA A 82 19.94 -6.60 0.80
N ILE A 83 19.51 -5.57 1.54
CA ILE A 83 20.39 -4.83 2.46
C ILE A 83 20.87 -5.73 3.60
N GLU A 84 19.98 -6.52 4.19
CA GLU A 84 20.35 -7.49 5.25
C GLU A 84 21.35 -8.52 4.74
N ALA A 85 21.12 -9.08 3.54
CA ALA A 85 22.04 -10.03 2.94
C ALA A 85 23.41 -9.42 2.65
N ALA A 86 23.45 -8.19 2.14
CA ALA A 86 24.69 -7.46 1.91
C ALA A 86 25.44 -7.17 3.22
N THR A 87 24.72 -6.77 4.26
CA THR A 87 25.27 -6.50 5.60
C THR A 87 25.89 -7.78 6.20
N LEU A 88 25.20 -8.91 6.10
CA LEU A 88 25.71 -10.20 6.57
C LEU A 88 26.96 -10.62 5.80
N GLY A 89 26.96 -10.45 4.49
CA GLY A 89 28.12 -10.75 3.63
C GLY A 89 29.33 -9.91 4.01
N TYR A 90 29.12 -8.63 4.29
CA TYR A 90 30.17 -7.71 4.71
C TYR A 90 30.75 -8.08 6.07
N ARG A 91 29.90 -8.45 7.03
CA ARG A 91 30.35 -8.94 8.35
C ARG A 91 31.20 -10.20 8.24
N ARG A 92 30.78 -11.15 7.42
CA ARG A 92 31.56 -12.38 7.17
C ARG A 92 32.92 -12.11 6.58
N LEU A 93 33.00 -11.18 5.65
CA LEU A 93 34.28 -10.76 5.06
C LEU A 93 35.20 -10.13 6.10
N ASN A 94 34.65 -9.25 6.95
CA ASN A 94 35.42 -8.62 8.02
C ASN A 94 35.90 -9.62 9.06
N GLU A 95 35.06 -10.58 9.45
CA GLU A 95 35.42 -11.65 10.37
C GLU A 95 36.56 -12.51 9.81
N ARG A 96 36.51 -12.88 8.55
CA ARG A 96 37.58 -13.64 7.87
C ARG A 96 38.87 -12.85 7.84
N LYS A 97 38.79 -11.55 7.57
CA LYS A 97 39.94 -10.66 7.51
C LYS A 97 40.60 -10.53 8.88
N GLU A 98 39.79 -10.35 9.93
CA GLU A 98 40.26 -10.30 11.30
C GLU A 98 40.93 -11.60 11.74
N LEU A 99 40.31 -12.73 11.38
CA LEU A 99 40.89 -14.05 11.68
C LEU A 99 42.20 -14.27 10.94
N ALA A 100 42.33 -13.87 9.70
CA ALA A 100 43.58 -13.95 8.95
C ALA A 100 44.69 -13.11 9.59
N GLU A 101 44.36 -11.90 10.07
CA GLU A 101 45.30 -11.04 10.78
C GLU A 101 45.77 -11.66 12.09
N ILE A 102 44.85 -12.29 12.85
CA ILE A 102 45.18 -12.99 14.10
C ILE A 102 46.14 -14.16 13.82
N ILE A 103 45.87 -14.93 12.78
CA ILE A 103 46.72 -16.06 12.36
C ILE A 103 48.11 -15.57 11.96
N GLU A 104 48.22 -14.51 11.18
CA GLU A 104 49.49 -13.92 10.78
C GLU A 104 50.32 -13.44 11.98
N ARG A 105 49.67 -12.79 12.94
CA ARG A 105 50.33 -12.36 14.18
C ARG A 105 50.83 -13.54 15.01
N ALA A 106 50.03 -14.59 15.11
CA ALA A 106 50.41 -15.81 15.83
C ALA A 106 51.61 -16.50 15.17
N LEU A 107 51.62 -16.59 13.83
CA LEU A 107 52.72 -17.14 13.07
C LEU A 107 54.00 -16.29 13.23
N ALA A 108 53.88 -14.98 13.15
CA ALA A 108 54.99 -14.05 13.36
C ALA A 108 55.60 -14.19 14.77
N ARG A 109 54.78 -14.35 15.81
CA ARG A 109 55.26 -14.61 17.19
C ARG A 109 55.95 -15.95 17.32
N GLY A 110 55.39 -16.99 16.67
CA GLY A 110 56.04 -18.32 16.62
C GLY A 110 57.39 -18.31 15.95
N ALA A 111 57.51 -17.56 14.85
CA ALA A 111 58.78 -17.41 14.13
C ALA A 111 59.83 -16.61 14.96
N SER A 112 59.42 -15.63 15.74
CA SER A 112 60.33 -14.82 16.52
C SER A 112 60.75 -15.44 17.86
N SER A 113 60.05 -16.51 18.28
CA SER A 113 60.41 -17.22 19.55
C SER A 113 61.41 -18.38 19.32
N THR A 114 61.81 -18.65 18.10
CA THR A 114 62.84 -19.61 17.78
C THR A 114 64.14 -18.93 17.43
#